data_faf6791c977d04ee65208b4946be6011
#
_entry.id   faf6791c977d04ee65208b4946be6011
#
_cell.length_a   1.000
_cell.length_b   1.000
_cell.length_c   1.000
_cell.angle_alpha   90.00
_cell.angle_beta   90.00
_cell.angle_gamma   90.00
#
_symmetry.space_group_name_H-M   'P 1'
#
loop_
_entity.id
_entity.type
_entity.pdbx_description
1 polymer ?
#
loop_
_entity_poly.entity_id
_entity_poly.type
_entity_poly.pdbx_seq_one_letter_code
_entity_poly.pdbx_strand_id
1 'polypeptide(L)'
;MRLPLIDSHCHLDAPEFDADREQVMAEAVQAGVVGIVIPAYVASRWSALLDFCAAPRPQGPVCWPALGLHPVHLSAHQDDDLTLLEDLLRKHPEVVAVGEIGLDRFLPELAEPSAWARQVRLFEAQLMLARERDLPVILHARRCHAQILASLKRVGHRSGGILHAFSGSVEEARQYAAHGLHLGLGGPLTWPQSARLRTVATSLPLSALVIETDAPDLVSYPHSSQHADGRPRQPGERVRNSPAWLPDVLDTFAALRPEPREVLAAAFRENTVRALRLPPSSLVLEP
;
A
#
# COMPACT_ATOMS: atom_id res chain seq x y z
N MET A 1 24.32 7.45 -7.67
CA MET A 1 23.20 7.56 -8.64
C MET A 1 21.91 7.24 -7.86
N ARG A 2 20.87 8.03 -8.04
CA ARG A 2 19.57 7.74 -7.38
C ARG A 2 18.93 6.55 -8.07
N LEU A 3 18.45 5.58 -7.29
CA LEU A 3 17.77 4.42 -7.84
C LEU A 3 16.27 4.71 -7.95
N PRO A 4 15.64 4.42 -9.09
CA PRO A 4 14.21 4.66 -9.27
C PRO A 4 13.39 3.66 -8.45
N LEU A 5 12.50 4.18 -7.60
CA LEU A 5 11.63 3.43 -6.71
C LEU A 5 10.15 3.73 -7.00
N ILE A 6 9.29 2.76 -6.75
CA ILE A 6 7.84 2.96 -6.69
C ILE A 6 7.40 2.68 -5.26
N ASP A 7 6.71 3.64 -4.65
CA ASP A 7 6.02 3.44 -3.39
C ASP A 7 4.71 2.70 -3.68
N SER A 8 4.62 1.44 -3.28
CA SER A 8 3.48 0.61 -3.61
C SER A 8 2.22 0.90 -2.78
N HIS A 9 2.34 1.74 -1.73
CA HIS A 9 1.23 2.13 -0.87
C HIS A 9 1.56 3.40 -0.08
N CYS A 10 0.89 4.50 -0.41
CA CYS A 10 1.02 5.78 0.30
C CYS A 10 -0.28 6.58 0.17
N HIS A 11 -0.82 7.05 1.29
CA HIS A 11 -2.00 7.93 1.30
C HIS A 11 -1.62 9.40 1.10
N LEU A 12 -0.96 9.69 -0.02
CA LEU A 12 -0.48 11.05 -0.32
C LEU A 12 -1.63 12.06 -0.48
N ASP A 13 -2.86 11.62 -0.72
CA ASP A 13 -4.07 12.44 -0.75
C ASP A 13 -4.61 12.80 0.64
N ALA A 14 -4.05 12.24 1.72
CA ALA A 14 -4.50 12.46 3.08
C ALA A 14 -4.39 13.93 3.52
N PRO A 15 -5.31 14.42 4.38
CA PRO A 15 -5.31 15.81 4.86
C PRO A 15 -4.01 16.23 5.57
N GLU A 16 -3.28 15.29 6.14
CA GLU A 16 -2.00 15.51 6.79
C GLU A 16 -0.94 16.12 5.85
N PHE A 17 -1.14 16.01 4.54
CA PHE A 17 -0.27 16.58 3.51
C PHE A 17 -0.81 17.87 2.88
N ASP A 18 -2.00 18.34 3.23
CA ASP A 18 -2.65 19.48 2.55
C ASP A 18 -1.79 20.74 2.54
N ALA A 19 -1.03 20.98 3.62
CA ALA A 19 -0.22 22.18 3.77
C ALA A 19 1.08 22.18 2.94
N ASP A 20 1.63 21.00 2.60
CA ASP A 20 2.98 20.88 2.03
C ASP A 20 3.11 19.71 1.00
N ARG A 21 2.00 19.21 0.46
CA ARG A 21 1.97 18.06 -0.44
C ARG A 21 2.94 18.19 -1.64
N GLU A 22 2.98 19.35 -2.25
CA GLU A 22 3.89 19.62 -3.40
C GLU A 22 5.37 19.52 -2.97
N GLN A 23 5.71 20.02 -1.79
CA GLN A 23 7.05 19.88 -1.24
C GLN A 23 7.39 18.41 -0.96
N VAL A 24 6.47 17.66 -0.33
CA VAL A 24 6.63 16.23 -0.06
C VAL A 24 6.85 15.44 -1.35
N MET A 25 6.13 15.76 -2.42
CA MET A 25 6.34 15.13 -3.74
C MET A 25 7.71 15.47 -4.31
N ALA A 26 8.14 16.72 -4.23
CA ALA A 26 9.46 17.12 -4.70
C ALA A 26 10.59 16.42 -3.92
N GLU A 27 10.44 16.28 -2.61
CA GLU A 27 11.37 15.54 -1.76
C GLU A 27 11.39 14.05 -2.12
N ALA A 28 10.23 13.45 -2.40
CA ALA A 28 10.12 12.06 -2.85
C ALA A 28 10.87 11.83 -4.17
N VAL A 29 10.71 12.71 -5.15
CA VAL A 29 11.47 12.65 -6.42
C VAL A 29 12.97 12.80 -6.15
N GLN A 30 13.36 13.72 -5.27
CA GLN A 30 14.76 13.87 -4.88
C GLN A 30 15.33 12.63 -4.21
N ALA A 31 14.50 11.85 -3.51
CA ALA A 31 14.86 10.57 -2.90
C ALA A 31 14.88 9.39 -3.91
N GLY A 32 14.42 9.61 -5.15
CA GLY A 32 14.37 8.59 -6.20
C GLY A 32 13.01 7.93 -6.38
N VAL A 33 11.96 8.39 -5.69
CA VAL A 33 10.60 7.87 -5.87
C VAL A 33 10.02 8.45 -7.17
N VAL A 34 9.83 7.58 -8.16
CA VAL A 34 9.33 7.95 -9.49
C VAL A 34 7.84 7.68 -9.65
N GLY A 35 7.25 6.91 -8.75
CA GLY A 35 5.84 6.58 -8.79
C GLY A 35 5.28 6.24 -7.41
N ILE A 36 3.99 6.52 -7.21
CA ILE A 36 3.28 6.30 -5.95
C ILE A 36 1.91 5.71 -6.25
N VAL A 37 1.57 4.61 -5.60
CA VAL A 37 0.21 4.04 -5.63
C VAL A 37 -0.56 4.62 -4.44
N ILE A 38 -1.72 5.20 -4.73
CA ILE A 38 -2.53 5.90 -3.73
C ILE A 38 -3.87 5.17 -3.59
N PRO A 39 -4.03 4.32 -2.57
CA PRO A 39 -5.28 3.64 -2.31
C PRO A 39 -6.24 4.53 -1.52
N ALA A 40 -7.49 4.56 -1.95
CA ALA A 40 -8.57 5.25 -1.26
C ALA A 40 -9.02 4.48 -0.01
N TYR A 41 -9.58 5.19 0.95
CA TYR A 41 -10.12 4.59 2.18
C TYR A 41 -11.61 4.85 2.40
N VAL A 42 -12.21 5.87 1.77
CA VAL A 42 -13.65 6.17 1.85
C VAL A 42 -14.20 6.68 0.51
N ALA A 43 -15.46 6.34 0.21
CA ALA A 43 -16.11 6.68 -1.06
C ALA A 43 -16.18 8.19 -1.30
N SER A 44 -16.40 8.98 -0.26
CA SER A 44 -16.51 10.45 -0.36
C SER A 44 -15.24 11.15 -0.88
N ARG A 45 -14.10 10.45 -0.92
CA ARG A 45 -12.82 10.99 -1.42
C ARG A 45 -12.43 10.49 -2.81
N TRP A 46 -13.17 9.53 -3.41
CA TRP A 46 -12.77 8.90 -4.67
C TRP A 46 -12.63 9.90 -5.82
N SER A 47 -13.60 10.83 -5.99
CA SER A 47 -13.50 11.84 -7.05
C SER A 47 -12.26 12.72 -6.89
N ALA A 48 -12.02 13.22 -5.69
CA ALA A 48 -10.83 14.06 -5.42
C ALA A 48 -9.51 13.30 -5.64
N LEU A 49 -9.46 12.00 -5.30
CA LEU A 49 -8.29 11.15 -5.56
C LEU A 49 -8.07 10.94 -7.06
N LEU A 50 -9.12 10.68 -7.83
CA LEU A 50 -9.03 10.53 -9.28
C LEU A 50 -8.52 11.83 -9.94
N ASP A 51 -9.10 12.97 -9.56
CA ASP A 51 -8.66 14.29 -10.03
C ASP A 51 -7.20 14.56 -9.64
N PHE A 52 -6.83 14.22 -8.40
CA PHE A 52 -5.44 14.35 -7.94
C PHE A 52 -4.49 13.51 -8.77
N CYS A 53 -4.78 12.24 -9.03
CA CYS A 53 -3.90 11.36 -9.80
C CYS A 53 -3.84 11.76 -11.29
N ALA A 54 -4.92 12.27 -11.87
CA ALA A 54 -4.98 12.72 -13.26
C ALA A 54 -4.26 14.05 -13.52
N ALA A 55 -4.00 14.86 -12.48
CA ALA A 55 -3.38 16.16 -12.64
C ALA A 55 -1.95 16.03 -13.20
N PRO A 56 -1.57 16.81 -14.25
CA PRO A 56 -0.23 16.78 -14.81
C PRO A 56 0.84 17.24 -13.80
N ARG A 57 1.91 16.45 -13.65
CA ARG A 57 3.05 16.75 -12.78
C ARG A 57 4.37 16.48 -13.50
N PRO A 58 4.84 17.38 -14.36
CA PRO A 58 6.03 17.14 -15.19
C PRO A 58 7.30 16.81 -14.38
N GLN A 59 7.36 17.24 -13.12
CA GLN A 59 8.51 17.02 -12.23
C GLN A 59 8.16 16.23 -10.96
N GLY A 60 6.94 15.73 -10.88
CA GLY A 60 6.45 14.93 -9.74
C GLY A 60 6.49 13.42 -10.03
N PRO A 61 6.23 12.60 -9.00
CA PRO A 61 6.06 11.17 -9.21
C PRO A 61 4.76 10.91 -9.97
N VAL A 62 4.72 9.84 -10.76
CA VAL A 62 3.46 9.33 -11.34
C VAL A 62 2.59 8.81 -10.20
N CYS A 63 1.31 9.19 -10.16
CA CYS A 63 0.38 8.74 -9.13
C CYS A 63 -0.68 7.82 -9.75
N TRP A 64 -0.88 6.63 -9.16
CA TRP A 64 -1.88 5.67 -9.60
C TRP A 64 -2.94 5.47 -8.53
N PRO A 65 -4.24 5.70 -8.86
CA PRO A 65 -5.32 5.53 -7.91
C PRO A 65 -5.73 4.06 -7.79
N ALA A 66 -6.06 3.64 -6.55
CA ALA A 66 -6.86 2.46 -6.30
C ALA A 66 -8.10 2.86 -5.50
N LEU A 67 -9.26 2.28 -5.81
CA LEU A 67 -10.53 2.63 -5.17
C LEU A 67 -11.04 1.48 -4.31
N GLY A 68 -11.38 1.77 -3.06
CA GLY A 68 -11.88 0.78 -2.11
C GLY A 68 -12.49 1.39 -0.87
N LEU A 69 -13.14 0.53 -0.09
CA LEU A 69 -13.77 0.83 1.19
C LEU A 69 -12.94 0.18 2.30
N HIS A 70 -12.10 0.99 2.95
CA HIS A 70 -11.16 0.52 3.96
C HIS A 70 -11.86 0.09 5.25
N PRO A 71 -11.55 -1.08 5.85
CA PRO A 71 -12.28 -1.60 7.01
C PRO A 71 -12.24 -0.71 8.24
N VAL A 72 -11.18 0.07 8.46
CA VAL A 72 -11.07 0.97 9.62
C VAL A 72 -12.09 2.11 9.56
N HIS A 73 -12.55 2.48 8.37
CA HIS A 73 -13.57 3.51 8.15
C HIS A 73 -14.98 2.92 7.99
N LEU A 74 -15.26 1.76 8.56
CA LEU A 74 -16.51 1.01 8.40
C LEU A 74 -17.77 1.86 8.65
N SER A 75 -17.74 2.75 9.63
CA SER A 75 -18.89 3.62 9.97
C SER A 75 -19.20 4.68 8.91
N ALA A 76 -18.24 5.04 8.06
CA ALA A 76 -18.41 6.00 6.98
C ALA A 76 -19.00 5.38 5.71
N HIS A 77 -18.97 4.05 5.57
CA HIS A 77 -19.42 3.37 4.37
C HIS A 77 -20.94 3.24 4.31
N GLN A 78 -21.52 3.47 3.15
CA GLN A 78 -22.95 3.32 2.85
C GLN A 78 -23.17 2.08 1.96
N ASP A 79 -24.41 1.57 1.92
CA ASP A 79 -24.71 0.40 1.08
C ASP A 79 -24.59 0.71 -0.42
N ASP A 80 -24.86 1.96 -0.82
CA ASP A 80 -24.75 2.42 -2.21
C ASP A 80 -23.30 2.62 -2.68
N ASP A 81 -22.33 2.64 -1.78
CA ASP A 81 -20.91 2.83 -2.13
C ASP A 81 -20.38 1.71 -3.03
N LEU A 82 -20.91 0.49 -2.90
CA LEU A 82 -20.52 -0.62 -3.79
C LEU A 82 -20.99 -0.40 -5.23
N THR A 83 -22.18 0.15 -5.43
CA THR A 83 -22.70 0.50 -6.75
C THR A 83 -21.89 1.64 -7.35
N LEU A 84 -21.54 2.65 -6.54
CA LEU A 84 -20.69 3.74 -6.97
C LEU A 84 -19.28 3.24 -7.34
N LEU A 85 -18.70 2.30 -6.55
CA LEU A 85 -17.43 1.69 -6.87
C LEU A 85 -17.46 1.00 -8.23
N GLU A 86 -18.47 0.16 -8.46
CA GLU A 86 -18.64 -0.53 -9.74
C GLU A 86 -18.72 0.43 -10.92
N ASP A 87 -19.47 1.51 -10.78
CA ASP A 87 -19.63 2.55 -11.80
C ASP A 87 -18.32 3.29 -12.08
N LEU A 88 -17.55 3.64 -11.04
CA LEU A 88 -16.27 4.32 -11.19
C LEU A 88 -15.22 3.39 -11.83
N LEU A 89 -15.12 2.14 -11.41
CA LEU A 89 -14.21 1.17 -12.03
C LEU A 89 -14.50 0.94 -13.52
N ARG A 90 -15.74 1.15 -13.95
CA ARG A 90 -16.11 1.08 -15.37
C ARG A 90 -15.72 2.33 -16.14
N LYS A 91 -15.80 3.51 -15.53
CA LYS A 91 -15.57 4.83 -16.16
C LYS A 91 -14.09 5.24 -16.15
N HIS A 92 -13.32 4.70 -15.21
CA HIS A 92 -11.94 5.11 -14.90
C HIS A 92 -10.96 3.94 -15.09
N PRO A 93 -10.56 3.64 -16.35
CA PRO A 93 -9.61 2.57 -16.64
C PRO A 93 -8.19 2.82 -16.07
N GLU A 94 -7.91 4.03 -15.63
CA GLU A 94 -6.69 4.42 -14.93
C GLU A 94 -6.59 3.90 -13.50
N VAL A 95 -7.70 3.41 -12.90
CA VAL A 95 -7.70 2.77 -11.59
C VAL A 95 -6.98 1.43 -11.67
N VAL A 96 -5.88 1.30 -10.95
CA VAL A 96 -4.96 0.17 -11.08
C VAL A 96 -5.33 -1.04 -10.20
N ALA A 97 -6.17 -0.85 -9.20
CA ALA A 97 -6.59 -1.92 -8.29
C ALA A 97 -7.91 -1.59 -7.57
N VAL A 98 -8.59 -2.61 -7.07
CA VAL A 98 -9.61 -2.41 -6.01
C VAL A 98 -8.88 -2.40 -4.67
N GLY A 99 -8.88 -1.25 -4.01
CA GLY A 99 -8.11 -1.03 -2.77
C GLY A 99 -8.18 0.42 -2.26
N GLU A 100 -8.00 0.60 -0.99
CA GLU A 100 -7.67 -0.40 0.01
C GLU A 100 -8.91 -1.10 0.53
N ILE A 101 -8.89 -2.42 0.55
CA ILE A 101 -9.97 -3.26 1.03
C ILE A 101 -9.43 -4.30 2.02
N GLY A 102 -10.26 -4.91 2.80
CA GLY A 102 -9.77 -5.96 3.69
C GLY A 102 -10.51 -6.04 5.01
N LEU A 103 -9.80 -6.51 6.04
CA LEU A 103 -10.35 -6.74 7.37
C LEU A 103 -9.40 -6.22 8.45
N ASP A 104 -9.98 -5.63 9.49
CA ASP A 104 -9.27 -5.24 10.71
C ASP A 104 -9.98 -5.83 11.95
N ARG A 105 -9.24 -6.56 12.78
CA ARG A 105 -9.72 -7.11 14.05
C ARG A 105 -8.90 -6.60 15.25
N PHE A 106 -8.17 -5.51 15.04
CA PHE A 106 -7.34 -4.92 16.08
C PHE A 106 -8.12 -3.92 16.92
N LEU A 107 -8.95 -3.08 16.29
CA LEU A 107 -9.78 -2.10 16.97
C LEU A 107 -10.97 -2.82 17.62
N PRO A 108 -11.26 -2.59 18.93
CA PRO A 108 -12.33 -3.28 19.63
C PRO A 108 -13.70 -3.16 18.95
N GLU A 109 -14.05 -1.96 18.50
CA GLU A 109 -15.32 -1.67 17.82
C GLU A 109 -15.48 -2.44 16.50
N LEU A 110 -14.38 -2.73 15.80
CA LEU A 110 -14.37 -3.52 14.56
C LEU A 110 -14.41 -5.03 14.82
N ALA A 111 -14.04 -5.45 16.01
CA ALA A 111 -14.09 -6.86 16.43
C ALA A 111 -15.48 -7.30 16.91
N GLU A 112 -16.41 -6.36 17.15
CA GLU A 112 -17.80 -6.64 17.52
C GLU A 112 -18.50 -7.49 16.44
N PRO A 113 -19.33 -8.50 16.81
CA PRO A 113 -19.88 -9.45 15.86
C PRO A 113 -20.60 -8.83 14.67
N SER A 114 -21.37 -7.76 14.86
CA SER A 114 -22.10 -7.07 13.79
C SER A 114 -21.17 -6.30 12.86
N ALA A 115 -20.20 -5.57 13.41
CA ALA A 115 -19.18 -4.85 12.65
C ALA A 115 -18.30 -5.83 11.86
N TRP A 116 -17.88 -6.92 12.49
CA TRP A 116 -17.11 -7.97 11.83
C TRP A 116 -17.85 -8.58 10.65
N ALA A 117 -19.12 -8.96 10.83
CA ALA A 117 -19.95 -9.50 9.76
C ALA A 117 -20.11 -8.50 8.60
N ARG A 118 -20.25 -7.19 8.90
CA ARG A 118 -20.33 -6.13 7.90
C ARG A 118 -19.00 -5.97 7.14
N GLN A 119 -17.85 -5.98 7.84
CA GLN A 119 -16.55 -5.94 7.19
C GLN A 119 -16.38 -7.10 6.20
N VAL A 120 -16.65 -8.34 6.64
CA VAL A 120 -16.52 -9.53 5.78
C VAL A 120 -17.41 -9.40 4.54
N ARG A 121 -18.66 -8.96 4.71
CA ARG A 121 -19.60 -8.76 3.59
C ARG A 121 -19.07 -7.72 2.59
N LEU A 122 -18.64 -6.55 3.07
CA LEU A 122 -18.11 -5.50 2.21
C LEU A 122 -16.81 -5.92 1.54
N PHE A 123 -15.92 -6.59 2.26
CA PHE A 123 -14.67 -7.10 1.72
C PHE A 123 -14.91 -8.09 0.57
N GLU A 124 -15.79 -9.08 0.78
CA GLU A 124 -16.11 -10.09 -0.25
C GLU A 124 -16.84 -9.50 -1.46
N ALA A 125 -17.71 -8.52 -1.25
CA ALA A 125 -18.36 -7.82 -2.36
C ALA A 125 -17.32 -7.08 -3.23
N GLN A 126 -16.36 -6.40 -2.62
CA GLN A 126 -15.28 -5.72 -3.34
C GLN A 126 -14.31 -6.70 -4.02
N LEU A 127 -14.02 -7.84 -3.39
CA LEU A 127 -13.26 -8.93 -4.04
C LEU A 127 -14.00 -9.49 -5.27
N MET A 128 -15.33 -9.60 -5.23
CA MET A 128 -16.12 -10.03 -6.39
C MET A 128 -16.04 -9.02 -7.52
N LEU A 129 -16.19 -7.72 -7.22
CA LEU A 129 -16.00 -6.65 -8.23
C LEU A 129 -14.61 -6.69 -8.86
N ALA A 130 -13.56 -6.85 -8.04
CA ALA A 130 -12.20 -6.99 -8.53
C ALA A 130 -12.03 -8.20 -9.48
N ARG A 131 -12.59 -9.35 -9.09
CA ARG A 131 -12.58 -10.57 -9.91
C ARG A 131 -13.32 -10.38 -11.23
N GLU A 132 -14.51 -9.81 -11.21
CA GLU A 132 -15.35 -9.59 -12.40
C GLU A 132 -14.72 -8.63 -13.40
N ARG A 133 -13.92 -7.68 -12.91
CA ARG A 133 -13.20 -6.69 -13.70
C ARG A 133 -11.77 -7.11 -14.04
N ASP A 134 -11.33 -8.30 -13.58
CA ASP A 134 -9.94 -8.77 -13.68
C ASP A 134 -8.92 -7.75 -13.14
N LEU A 135 -9.27 -7.02 -12.07
CA LEU A 135 -8.41 -6.05 -11.42
C LEU A 135 -7.63 -6.68 -10.27
N PRO A 136 -6.36 -6.28 -10.06
CA PRO A 136 -5.63 -6.57 -8.84
C PRO A 136 -6.31 -5.99 -7.60
N VAL A 137 -5.90 -6.42 -6.41
CA VAL A 137 -6.37 -5.87 -5.14
C VAL A 137 -5.24 -5.31 -4.30
N ILE A 138 -5.52 -4.28 -3.49
CA ILE A 138 -4.64 -3.83 -2.40
C ILE A 138 -5.36 -4.15 -1.10
N LEU A 139 -4.73 -5.02 -0.29
CA LEU A 139 -5.36 -5.61 0.88
C LEU A 139 -4.79 -5.07 2.18
N HIS A 140 -5.68 -4.72 3.09
CA HIS A 140 -5.43 -4.50 4.50
C HIS A 140 -5.72 -5.77 5.30
N ALA A 141 -4.82 -6.19 6.19
CA ALA A 141 -5.01 -7.34 7.06
C ALA A 141 -4.38 -7.13 8.44
N ARG A 142 -5.22 -6.90 9.45
CA ARG A 142 -4.73 -6.73 10.82
C ARG A 142 -5.44 -7.66 11.78
N ARG A 143 -4.70 -8.69 12.30
CA ARG A 143 -5.21 -9.77 13.18
C ARG A 143 -6.30 -10.64 12.52
N CYS A 144 -6.26 -10.83 11.20
CA CYS A 144 -7.32 -11.53 10.46
C CYS A 144 -6.82 -12.30 9.23
N HIS A 145 -5.54 -12.65 9.15
CA HIS A 145 -4.94 -13.31 7.97
C HIS A 145 -5.72 -14.56 7.53
N ALA A 146 -6.12 -15.42 8.48
CA ALA A 146 -6.88 -16.62 8.16
C ALA A 146 -8.21 -16.32 7.46
N GLN A 147 -8.93 -15.26 7.90
CA GLN A 147 -10.20 -14.87 7.28
C GLN A 147 -9.98 -14.26 5.89
N ILE A 148 -8.95 -13.43 5.70
CA ILE A 148 -8.59 -12.89 4.37
C ILE A 148 -8.33 -14.03 3.40
N LEU A 149 -7.47 -15.00 3.77
CA LEU A 149 -7.16 -16.17 2.95
C LEU A 149 -8.40 -17.02 2.63
N ALA A 150 -9.29 -17.20 3.62
CA ALA A 150 -10.55 -17.91 3.41
C ALA A 150 -11.46 -17.18 2.41
N SER A 151 -11.56 -15.86 2.49
CA SER A 151 -12.37 -15.05 1.57
C SER A 151 -11.77 -15.03 0.16
N LEU A 152 -10.45 -14.89 0.01
CA LEU A 152 -9.76 -14.99 -1.28
C LEU A 152 -10.06 -16.34 -1.98
N LYS A 153 -9.99 -17.44 -1.22
CA LYS A 153 -10.31 -18.77 -1.72
C LYS A 153 -11.78 -18.92 -2.10
N ARG A 154 -12.71 -18.45 -1.22
CA ARG A 154 -14.15 -18.54 -1.44
C ARG A 154 -14.61 -17.74 -2.65
N VAL A 155 -14.14 -16.51 -2.80
CA VAL A 155 -14.46 -15.65 -3.93
C VAL A 155 -13.74 -16.12 -5.21
N GLY A 156 -12.59 -16.79 -5.08
CA GLY A 156 -11.80 -17.26 -6.21
C GLY A 156 -11.10 -16.12 -6.96
N HIS A 157 -10.68 -15.07 -6.23
CA HIS A 157 -9.88 -13.99 -6.80
C HIS A 157 -8.52 -14.52 -7.27
N ARG A 158 -8.10 -14.15 -8.50
CA ARG A 158 -6.85 -14.64 -9.14
C ARG A 158 -6.06 -13.57 -9.86
N SER A 159 -6.54 -12.33 -9.87
CA SER A 159 -5.88 -11.22 -10.57
C SER A 159 -4.65 -10.68 -9.83
N GLY A 160 -4.28 -11.29 -8.70
CA GLY A 160 -3.14 -10.88 -7.90
C GLY A 160 -3.37 -9.57 -7.14
N GLY A 161 -2.29 -8.89 -6.82
CA GLY A 161 -2.32 -7.63 -6.08
C GLY A 161 -1.24 -7.54 -5.00
N ILE A 162 -1.48 -6.69 -4.02
CA ILE A 162 -0.56 -6.44 -2.91
C ILE A 162 -1.32 -6.62 -1.59
N LEU A 163 -0.73 -7.35 -0.66
CA LEU A 163 -1.09 -7.25 0.75
C LEU A 163 -0.12 -6.24 1.40
N HIS A 164 -0.61 -5.04 1.68
CA HIS A 164 0.19 -3.98 2.26
C HIS A 164 0.46 -4.21 3.76
N ALA A 165 1.47 -3.52 4.31
CA ALA A 165 1.88 -3.52 5.72
C ALA A 165 1.89 -4.94 6.34
N PHE A 166 2.44 -5.91 5.58
CA PHE A 166 2.42 -7.30 6.02
C PHE A 166 3.09 -7.46 7.38
N SER A 167 2.40 -8.12 8.30
CA SER A 167 2.87 -8.33 9.68
C SER A 167 2.73 -9.77 10.18
N GLY A 168 2.39 -10.69 9.27
CA GLY A 168 2.16 -12.10 9.57
C GLY A 168 3.43 -12.96 9.69
N SER A 169 3.23 -14.28 9.71
CA SER A 169 4.30 -15.29 9.71
C SER A 169 4.80 -15.60 8.30
N VAL A 170 5.93 -16.31 8.18
CA VAL A 170 6.45 -16.80 6.89
C VAL A 170 5.46 -17.76 6.22
N GLU A 171 4.75 -18.56 6.99
CA GLU A 171 3.72 -19.49 6.48
C GLU A 171 2.55 -18.74 5.86
N GLU A 172 2.03 -17.72 6.55
CA GLU A 172 0.99 -16.85 6.00
C GLU A 172 1.47 -16.12 4.74
N ALA A 173 2.71 -15.61 4.77
CA ALA A 173 3.33 -14.97 3.63
C ALA A 173 3.37 -15.88 2.39
N ARG A 174 3.77 -17.14 2.56
CA ARG A 174 3.78 -18.14 1.48
C ARG A 174 2.38 -18.42 0.94
N GLN A 175 1.35 -18.44 1.81
CA GLN A 175 -0.02 -18.64 1.37
C GLN A 175 -0.51 -17.46 0.52
N TYR A 176 -0.23 -16.23 0.89
CA TYR A 176 -0.55 -15.05 0.07
C TYR A 176 0.19 -15.06 -1.27
N ALA A 177 1.47 -15.39 -1.27
CA ALA A 177 2.25 -15.51 -2.50
C ALA A 177 1.68 -16.61 -3.43
N ALA A 178 1.20 -17.74 -2.88
CA ALA A 178 0.52 -18.79 -3.64
C ALA A 178 -0.83 -18.34 -4.22
N HIS A 179 -1.46 -17.31 -3.66
CA HIS A 179 -2.63 -16.62 -4.24
C HIS A 179 -2.26 -15.55 -5.27
N GLY A 180 -0.97 -15.38 -5.62
CA GLY A 180 -0.51 -14.37 -6.57
C GLY A 180 -0.36 -12.97 -5.98
N LEU A 181 -0.39 -12.84 -4.65
CA LEU A 181 -0.21 -11.55 -3.97
C LEU A 181 1.25 -11.29 -3.64
N HIS A 182 1.68 -10.05 -3.84
CA HIS A 182 2.96 -9.55 -3.35
C HIS A 182 2.78 -8.98 -1.93
N LEU A 183 3.84 -9.03 -1.14
CA LEU A 183 3.79 -8.55 0.25
C LEU A 183 4.50 -7.21 0.34
N GLY A 184 3.77 -6.19 0.79
CA GLY A 184 4.29 -4.86 1.08
C GLY A 184 5.01 -4.85 2.42
N LEU A 185 6.27 -4.43 2.39
CA LEU A 185 7.08 -4.22 3.60
C LEU A 185 7.55 -2.76 3.61
N GLY A 186 7.22 -2.06 4.69
CA GLY A 186 7.47 -0.64 4.86
C GLY A 186 8.29 -0.30 6.09
N GLY A 187 8.08 0.90 6.63
CA GLY A 187 8.76 1.44 7.79
C GLY A 187 8.93 0.48 8.98
N PRO A 188 7.94 -0.35 9.34
CA PRO A 188 8.10 -1.34 10.42
C PRO A 188 9.27 -2.33 10.23
N LEU A 189 9.70 -2.62 9.00
CA LEU A 189 10.86 -3.47 8.74
C LEU A 189 12.17 -2.84 9.25
N THR A 190 12.25 -1.52 9.24
CA THR A 190 13.47 -0.77 9.61
C THR A 190 13.75 -0.79 11.11
N TRP A 191 12.75 -1.10 11.94
CA TRP A 191 12.86 -1.12 13.38
C TRP A 191 13.73 -2.30 13.87
N PRO A 192 14.73 -2.09 14.76
CA PRO A 192 15.63 -3.15 15.21
C PRO A 192 14.92 -4.36 15.82
N GLN A 193 13.80 -4.15 16.52
CA GLN A 193 13.02 -5.21 17.17
C GLN A 193 12.10 -6.00 16.23
N SER A 194 12.02 -5.67 14.95
CA SER A 194 11.11 -6.30 13.97
C SER A 194 11.64 -7.65 13.45
N ALA A 195 12.08 -8.54 14.35
CA ALA A 195 12.69 -9.82 14.01
C ALA A 195 11.82 -10.67 13.06
N ARG A 196 10.49 -10.70 13.28
CA ARG A 196 9.55 -11.46 12.44
C ARG A 196 9.56 -10.93 11.00
N LEU A 197 9.45 -9.62 10.78
CA LEU A 197 9.46 -9.03 9.45
C LEU A 197 10.80 -9.25 8.74
N ARG A 198 11.91 -9.16 9.46
CA ARG A 198 13.24 -9.46 8.93
C ARG A 198 13.36 -10.92 8.48
N THR A 199 12.77 -11.86 9.25
CA THR A 199 12.70 -13.26 8.82
C THR A 199 11.85 -13.42 7.56
N VAL A 200 10.71 -12.75 7.44
CA VAL A 200 9.89 -12.75 6.22
C VAL A 200 10.68 -12.18 5.04
N ALA A 201 11.32 -11.01 5.23
CA ALA A 201 12.10 -10.33 4.19
C ALA A 201 13.25 -11.19 3.63
N THR A 202 13.83 -12.07 4.44
CA THR A 202 14.94 -12.96 4.04
C THR A 202 14.48 -14.34 3.56
N SER A 203 13.29 -14.83 4.00
CA SER A 203 12.82 -16.18 3.72
C SER A 203 12.01 -16.31 2.44
N LEU A 204 11.46 -15.19 1.93
CA LEU A 204 10.66 -15.21 0.72
C LEU A 204 11.51 -14.93 -0.53
N PRO A 205 11.08 -15.46 -1.69
CA PRO A 205 11.69 -15.06 -2.95
C PRO A 205 11.50 -13.55 -3.17
N LEU A 206 12.53 -12.89 -3.68
CA LEU A 206 12.51 -11.45 -3.94
C LEU A 206 11.31 -11.05 -4.83
N SER A 207 10.92 -11.92 -5.76
CA SER A 207 9.79 -11.73 -6.65
C SER A 207 8.41 -11.67 -5.99
N ALA A 208 8.32 -12.00 -4.70
CA ALA A 208 7.07 -11.93 -3.93
C ALA A 208 6.95 -10.66 -3.06
N LEU A 209 7.95 -9.77 -3.11
CA LEU A 209 8.06 -8.63 -2.21
C LEU A 209 7.95 -7.30 -2.97
N VAL A 210 7.32 -6.31 -2.35
CA VAL A 210 7.31 -4.90 -2.75
C VAL A 210 7.65 -4.02 -1.55
N ILE A 211 8.04 -2.77 -1.80
CA ILE A 211 8.33 -1.81 -0.74
C ILE A 211 7.34 -0.65 -0.78
N GLU A 212 7.06 -0.12 0.40
CA GLU A 212 6.08 0.95 0.60
C GLU A 212 6.44 1.82 1.79
N THR A 213 5.78 2.97 1.91
CA THR A 213 5.88 3.80 3.11
C THR A 213 4.66 3.71 4.01
N ASP A 214 3.47 3.56 3.45
CA ASP A 214 2.18 3.76 4.13
C ASP A 214 2.08 5.16 4.76
N ALA A 215 2.78 6.15 4.17
CA ALA A 215 2.72 7.52 4.68
C ALA A 215 1.28 8.08 4.55
N PRO A 216 0.81 8.80 5.57
CA PRO A 216 1.51 9.45 6.70
C PRO A 216 1.79 8.55 7.92
N ASP A 217 1.43 7.26 7.86
CA ASP A 217 1.59 6.30 8.94
C ASP A 217 2.93 5.53 8.86
N LEU A 218 3.15 4.59 9.75
CA LEU A 218 4.21 3.57 9.75
C LEU A 218 5.64 4.11 9.53
N VAL A 219 6.00 5.20 10.23
CA VAL A 219 7.31 5.85 10.12
C VAL A 219 8.50 4.89 10.25
N SER A 220 9.52 5.06 9.41
CA SER A 220 10.77 4.31 9.50
C SER A 220 11.60 4.70 10.73
N TYR A 221 12.39 3.75 11.26
CA TYR A 221 13.15 3.94 12.51
C TYR A 221 14.07 5.16 12.50
N PRO A 222 14.83 5.47 11.44
CA PRO A 222 15.70 6.65 11.42
C PRO A 222 14.98 7.98 11.67
N HIS A 223 13.70 8.06 11.28
CA HIS A 223 12.89 9.28 11.40
C HIS A 223 11.93 9.27 12.61
N SER A 224 11.95 8.21 13.42
CA SER A 224 10.97 8.02 14.50
C SER A 224 11.14 8.97 15.68
N SER A 225 12.27 9.66 15.81
CA SER A 225 12.62 10.55 16.93
C SER A 225 12.48 12.04 16.61
N GLN A 226 12.25 12.40 15.35
CA GLN A 226 12.18 13.81 14.91
C GLN A 226 11.05 14.00 13.89
N HIS A 227 10.48 15.21 13.89
CA HIS A 227 9.57 15.66 12.85
C HIS A 227 10.35 16.11 11.60
N ALA A 228 9.66 16.27 10.47
CA ALA A 228 10.28 16.69 9.20
C ALA A 228 11.02 18.04 9.29
N ASP A 229 10.57 18.92 10.19
CA ASP A 229 11.21 20.23 10.48
C ASP A 229 12.44 20.12 11.41
N GLY A 230 12.85 18.91 11.78
CA GLY A 230 13.97 18.64 12.68
C GLY A 230 13.66 18.77 14.16
N ARG A 231 12.42 19.13 14.52
CA ARG A 231 11.98 19.21 15.91
C ARG A 231 11.94 17.81 16.55
N PRO A 232 12.53 17.63 17.76
CA PRO A 232 12.45 16.36 18.46
C PRO A 232 11.00 15.96 18.75
N ARG A 233 10.69 14.67 18.58
CA ARG A 233 9.39 14.10 18.94
C ARG A 233 9.22 14.13 20.47
N GLN A 234 8.06 14.62 20.93
CA GLN A 234 7.68 14.53 22.33
C GLN A 234 7.01 13.17 22.62
N PRO A 235 7.05 12.69 23.88
CA PRO A 235 6.32 11.50 24.27
C PRO A 235 4.82 11.61 23.90
N GLY A 236 4.31 10.59 23.18
CA GLY A 236 2.92 10.56 22.71
C GLY A 236 2.66 11.28 21.38
N GLU A 237 3.59 12.06 20.85
CA GLU A 237 3.47 12.66 19.52
C GLU A 237 3.64 11.62 18.41
N ARG A 238 2.87 11.78 17.33
CA ARG A 238 3.03 11.02 16.11
C ARG A 238 3.95 11.80 15.15
N VAL A 239 4.97 11.14 14.62
CA VAL A 239 5.74 11.68 13.50
C VAL A 239 5.01 11.32 12.22
N ARG A 240 4.77 12.28 11.35
CA ARG A 240 4.21 12.05 10.02
C ARG A 240 5.29 11.42 9.13
N ASN A 241 4.99 10.25 8.57
CA ASN A 241 5.83 9.60 7.58
C ASN A 241 5.81 10.36 6.24
N SER A 242 6.75 10.04 5.35
CA SER A 242 6.88 10.66 4.03
C SER A 242 7.29 9.62 2.97
N PRO A 243 6.76 9.68 1.74
CA PRO A 243 7.25 8.85 0.64
C PRO A 243 8.74 9.09 0.33
N ALA A 244 9.30 10.23 0.70
CA ALA A 244 10.74 10.52 0.60
C ALA A 244 11.62 9.58 1.44
N TRP A 245 11.05 8.87 2.41
CA TRP A 245 11.75 7.93 3.30
C TRP A 245 11.69 6.47 2.83
N LEU A 246 11.13 6.21 1.64
CA LEU A 246 11.14 4.88 1.03
C LEU A 246 12.55 4.26 0.89
N PRO A 247 13.63 5.04 0.61
CA PRO A 247 15.00 4.51 0.57
C PRO A 247 15.46 3.81 1.86
N ASP A 248 14.95 4.18 3.03
CA ASP A 248 15.32 3.51 4.30
C ASP A 248 14.89 2.04 4.31
N VAL A 249 13.72 1.76 3.71
CA VAL A 249 13.21 0.40 3.56
C VAL A 249 14.13 -0.39 2.62
N LEU A 250 14.50 0.20 1.48
CA LEU A 250 15.46 -0.40 0.54
C LEU A 250 16.82 -0.66 1.20
N ASP A 251 17.34 0.29 1.97
CA ASP A 251 18.63 0.16 2.67
C ASP A 251 18.56 -0.93 3.73
N THR A 252 17.43 -1.08 4.41
CA THR A 252 17.20 -2.19 5.34
C THR A 252 17.22 -3.53 4.62
N PHE A 253 16.58 -3.65 3.45
CA PHE A 253 16.66 -4.87 2.63
C PHE A 253 18.09 -5.16 2.18
N ALA A 254 18.84 -4.15 1.74
CA ALA A 254 20.24 -4.30 1.33
C ALA A 254 21.16 -4.77 2.48
N ALA A 255 20.81 -4.42 3.72
CA ALA A 255 21.52 -4.92 4.90
C ALA A 255 21.12 -6.37 5.30
N LEU A 256 19.96 -6.84 4.85
CA LEU A 256 19.40 -8.16 5.22
C LEU A 256 19.62 -9.23 4.13
N ARG A 257 19.76 -8.84 2.87
CA ARG A 257 19.80 -9.75 1.73
C ARG A 257 21.14 -9.65 0.98
N PRO A 258 21.55 -10.74 0.31
CA PRO A 258 22.83 -10.78 -0.42
C PRO A 258 22.79 -10.00 -1.76
N GLU A 259 21.61 -9.69 -2.28
CA GLU A 259 21.47 -9.01 -3.58
C GLU A 259 21.97 -7.56 -3.47
N PRO A 260 22.69 -7.04 -4.47
CA PRO A 260 23.08 -5.62 -4.52
C PRO A 260 21.88 -4.68 -4.44
N ARG A 261 22.07 -3.51 -3.85
CA ARG A 261 21.02 -2.50 -3.64
C ARG A 261 20.29 -2.12 -4.94
N GLU A 262 21.04 -2.04 -6.04
CA GLU A 262 20.51 -1.73 -7.36
C GLU A 262 19.59 -2.85 -7.89
N VAL A 263 19.96 -4.09 -7.64
CA VAL A 263 19.15 -5.26 -8.02
C VAL A 263 17.86 -5.30 -7.19
N LEU A 264 17.94 -5.01 -5.89
CA LEU A 264 16.77 -4.93 -5.02
C LEU A 264 15.82 -3.82 -5.48
N ALA A 265 16.33 -2.62 -5.76
CA ALA A 265 15.53 -1.49 -6.24
C ALA A 265 14.79 -1.81 -7.56
N ALA A 266 15.52 -2.40 -8.52
CA ALA A 266 14.93 -2.81 -9.79
C ALA A 266 13.83 -3.87 -9.58
N ALA A 267 14.11 -4.89 -8.77
CA ALA A 267 13.17 -5.97 -8.49
C ALA A 267 11.88 -5.47 -7.81
N PHE A 268 11.98 -4.61 -6.79
CA PHE A 268 10.81 -4.08 -6.12
C PHE A 268 9.95 -3.22 -7.04
N ARG A 269 10.56 -2.39 -7.88
CA ARG A 269 9.85 -1.62 -8.89
C ARG A 269 9.13 -2.53 -9.89
N GLU A 270 9.83 -3.52 -10.47
CA GLU A 270 9.25 -4.48 -11.40
C GLU A 270 8.14 -5.32 -10.77
N ASN A 271 8.29 -5.70 -9.50
CA ASN A 271 7.28 -6.44 -8.77
C ASN A 271 6.01 -5.59 -8.57
N THR A 272 6.16 -4.30 -8.21
CA THR A 272 5.01 -3.38 -8.08
C THR A 272 4.28 -3.23 -9.42
N VAL A 273 5.03 -3.02 -10.52
CA VAL A 273 4.47 -2.93 -11.86
C VAL A 273 3.72 -4.21 -12.22
N ARG A 274 4.29 -5.38 -11.92
CA ARG A 274 3.66 -6.68 -12.19
C ARG A 274 2.43 -6.92 -11.31
N ALA A 275 2.53 -6.63 -10.01
CA ALA A 275 1.45 -6.85 -9.04
C ALA A 275 0.18 -6.07 -9.37
N LEU A 276 0.35 -4.84 -9.85
CA LEU A 276 -0.76 -3.92 -10.14
C LEU A 276 -0.97 -3.70 -11.65
N ARG A 277 -0.24 -4.43 -12.50
CA ARG A 277 -0.31 -4.32 -13.96
C ARG A 277 -0.15 -2.87 -14.45
N LEU A 278 0.76 -2.13 -13.81
CA LEU A 278 1.01 -0.72 -14.16
C LEU A 278 1.50 -0.61 -15.61
N PRO A 279 1.25 0.53 -16.28
CA PRO A 279 1.70 0.73 -17.65
C PRO A 279 3.21 0.47 -17.82
N PRO A 280 3.68 -0.13 -18.92
CA PRO A 280 5.11 -0.38 -19.16
C PRO A 280 5.97 0.88 -19.13
N SER A 281 5.42 2.06 -19.44
CA SER A 281 6.08 3.36 -19.28
C SER A 281 6.53 3.63 -17.84
N SER A 282 5.93 2.98 -16.84
CA SER A 282 6.34 3.06 -15.43
C SER A 282 7.75 2.48 -15.18
N LEU A 283 8.28 1.69 -16.12
CA LEU A 283 9.64 1.14 -16.08
C LEU A 283 10.67 2.01 -16.83
N VAL A 284 10.19 2.87 -17.73
CA VAL A 284 11.03 3.73 -18.55
C VAL A 284 11.28 5.02 -17.78
N LEU A 285 12.52 5.23 -17.40
CA LEU A 285 12.99 6.50 -16.86
C LEU A 285 13.45 7.32 -18.04
N GLU A 286 12.78 8.42 -18.33
CA GLU A 286 13.40 9.42 -19.19
C GLU A 286 14.66 9.96 -18.48
N PRO A 287 15.77 10.09 -19.22
CA PRO A 287 17.06 10.48 -18.65
C PRO A 287 17.08 11.92 -18.11
#